data_e9d699d75a201aef2146d440568dfcd5
#
_entry.id   e9d699d75a201aef2146d440568dfcd5
#
_cell.length_a   1.000
_cell.length_b   1.000
_cell.length_c   1.000
_cell.angle_alpha   90.00
_cell.angle_beta   90.00
_cell.angle_gamma   90.00
#
_symmetry.space_group_name_H-M   'P 1'
#
loop_
_entity.id
_entity.type
_entity.pdbx_description
1 polymer ?
#
loop_
_entity_poly.entity_id
_entity_poly.type
_entity_poly.pdbx_seq_one_letter_code
_entity_poly.pdbx_strand_id
1 'polypeptide(L)'
;MSYYRNLDSNPAMPADYHADATEFLSNCDAGDLDEIYAGHFLEHLSYTEGQAFLREAFRVLTPGGKIGVVVPDAREVLRRWLAGTIDAIEYPERVWWPIADLNAVCHLILYSDAQESPHKWAYDRETLARALKQAGFVELAEIDRYRDPRIPVGAWYQCGIQGEKPKEGE
;
A
#
# COMPACT_ATOMS: atom_id res chain seq x y z
N MET A 1 24.25 -1.69 -0.03
CA MET A 1 23.23 -1.01 -0.81
C MET A 1 22.06 -1.98 -0.95
N SER A 2 20.90 -1.64 -0.42
CA SER A 2 19.68 -2.44 -0.63
C SER A 2 19.21 -2.19 -2.06
N TYR A 3 19.23 -3.21 -2.90
CA TYR A 3 18.74 -3.10 -4.28
C TYR A 3 17.28 -3.54 -4.28
N TYR A 4 16.37 -2.58 -4.18
CA TYR A 4 14.98 -2.85 -4.54
C TYR A 4 14.89 -3.00 -6.04
N ARG A 5 14.07 -3.96 -6.46
CA ARG A 5 13.62 -4.09 -7.83
C ARG A 5 12.16 -3.68 -7.91
N ASN A 6 11.85 -2.85 -8.89
CA ASN A 6 10.52 -2.35 -9.11
C ASN A 6 9.72 -3.34 -9.96
N LEU A 7 8.51 -3.62 -9.51
CA LEU A 7 7.53 -4.42 -10.23
C LEU A 7 6.31 -3.55 -10.55
N ASP A 8 5.87 -3.54 -11.80
CA ASP A 8 4.65 -2.87 -12.22
C ASP A 8 3.98 -3.69 -13.34
N SER A 9 2.67 -3.79 -13.31
CA SER A 9 1.93 -4.49 -14.36
C SER A 9 1.78 -3.67 -15.64
N ASN A 10 1.90 -2.34 -15.54
CA ASN A 10 1.82 -1.44 -16.69
C ASN A 10 3.17 -1.36 -17.43
N PRO A 11 3.27 -1.86 -18.68
CA PRO A 11 4.52 -1.86 -19.43
C PRO A 11 5.01 -0.45 -19.81
N ALA A 12 4.18 0.59 -19.65
CA ALA A 12 4.59 1.98 -19.89
C ALA A 12 5.32 2.61 -18.69
N MET A 13 5.26 1.96 -17.50
CA MET A 13 5.95 2.44 -16.31
C MET A 13 7.40 1.93 -16.26
N PRO A 14 8.36 2.73 -15.79
CA PRO A 14 9.71 2.26 -15.60
C PRO A 14 9.77 1.25 -14.44
N ALA A 15 9.97 -0.03 -14.77
CA ALA A 15 10.08 -1.11 -13.79
C ALA A 15 11.15 -2.13 -14.23
N ASP A 16 11.69 -2.87 -13.24
CA ASP A 16 12.62 -3.97 -13.52
C ASP A 16 11.89 -5.22 -14.04
N TYR A 17 10.64 -5.39 -13.59
CA TYR A 17 9.75 -6.46 -14.01
C TYR A 17 8.37 -5.93 -14.38
N HIS A 18 7.80 -6.43 -15.47
CA HIS A 18 6.42 -6.17 -15.86
C HIS A 18 5.59 -7.44 -15.68
N ALA A 19 4.87 -7.52 -14.56
CA ALA A 19 4.01 -8.63 -14.24
C ALA A 19 2.94 -8.23 -13.22
N ASP A 20 1.89 -9.03 -13.09
CA ASP A 20 1.00 -8.96 -11.95
C ASP A 20 1.75 -9.35 -10.66
N ALA A 21 1.61 -8.55 -9.62
CA ALA A 21 2.39 -8.74 -8.39
C ALA A 21 2.03 -10.05 -7.67
N THR A 22 0.78 -10.48 -7.71
CA THR A 22 0.36 -11.74 -7.07
C THR A 22 0.89 -12.94 -7.86
N GLU A 23 0.83 -12.87 -9.19
CA GLU A 23 1.41 -13.90 -10.05
C GLU A 23 2.94 -13.97 -9.88
N PHE A 24 3.62 -12.82 -9.84
CA PHE A 24 5.05 -12.77 -9.60
C PHE A 24 5.43 -13.45 -8.29
N LEU A 25 4.76 -13.12 -7.17
CA LEU A 25 5.04 -13.75 -5.88
C LEU A 25 4.74 -15.25 -5.90
N SER A 26 3.69 -15.69 -6.60
CA SER A 26 3.36 -17.12 -6.68
C SER A 26 4.44 -17.95 -7.38
N ASN A 27 5.27 -17.34 -8.21
CA ASN A 27 6.39 -17.98 -8.91
C ASN A 27 7.72 -17.89 -8.13
N CYS A 28 7.78 -17.14 -7.02
CA CYS A 28 8.94 -17.11 -6.12
C CYS A 28 8.91 -18.32 -5.17
N ASP A 29 10.07 -18.81 -4.77
CA ASP A 29 10.17 -19.83 -3.72
C ASP A 29 9.89 -19.23 -2.33
N ALA A 30 9.54 -20.07 -1.35
CA ALA A 30 9.37 -19.65 0.03
C ALA A 30 10.72 -19.18 0.59
N GLY A 31 10.76 -17.97 1.15
CA GLY A 31 11.98 -17.40 1.72
C GLY A 31 12.95 -16.79 0.71
N ASP A 32 12.50 -16.43 -0.49
CA ASP A 32 13.34 -15.84 -1.54
C ASP A 32 13.61 -14.35 -1.34
N LEU A 33 12.75 -13.65 -0.61
CA LEU A 33 12.80 -12.20 -0.50
C LEU A 33 13.10 -11.75 0.93
N ASP A 34 13.96 -10.76 1.07
CA ASP A 34 14.25 -10.16 2.37
C ASP A 34 13.29 -9.03 2.74
N GLU A 35 12.73 -8.36 1.73
CA GLU A 35 11.84 -7.23 1.95
C GLU A 35 10.88 -7.03 0.77
N ILE A 36 9.63 -6.67 1.11
CA ILE A 36 8.58 -6.27 0.16
C ILE A 36 8.08 -4.89 0.56
N TYR A 37 7.97 -3.98 -0.41
CA TYR A 37 7.31 -2.69 -0.22
C TYR A 37 6.18 -2.53 -1.23
N ALA A 38 4.95 -2.40 -0.73
CA ALA A 38 3.74 -2.20 -1.51
C ALA A 38 3.18 -0.80 -1.25
N GLY A 39 3.60 0.16 -2.07
CA GLY A 39 3.16 1.56 -1.99
C GLY A 39 2.03 1.81 -2.97
N HIS A 40 0.85 2.17 -2.48
CA HIS A 40 -0.35 2.41 -3.30
C HIS A 40 -0.64 1.26 -4.28
N PHE A 41 -0.68 0.07 -3.73
CA PHE A 41 -0.96 -1.16 -4.47
C PHE A 41 -2.14 -1.95 -3.87
N LEU A 42 -2.16 -2.11 -2.54
CA LEU A 42 -3.11 -3.01 -1.88
C LEU A 42 -4.57 -2.55 -2.03
N GLU A 43 -4.81 -1.26 -2.14
CA GLU A 43 -6.13 -0.66 -2.39
C GLU A 43 -6.72 -1.00 -3.76
N HIS A 44 -5.88 -1.36 -4.73
CA HIS A 44 -6.30 -1.79 -6.07
C HIS A 44 -6.77 -3.24 -6.12
N LEU A 45 -6.55 -4.00 -5.05
CA LEU A 45 -7.02 -5.36 -4.88
C LEU A 45 -8.36 -5.37 -4.14
N SER A 46 -9.27 -6.29 -4.52
CA SER A 46 -10.43 -6.59 -3.69
C SER A 46 -9.97 -7.16 -2.33
N TYR A 47 -10.85 -7.19 -1.34
CA TYR A 47 -10.52 -7.76 -0.03
C TYR A 47 -9.90 -9.16 -0.14
N THR A 48 -10.49 -10.03 -0.94
CA THR A 48 -10.00 -11.42 -1.10
C THR A 48 -8.65 -11.50 -1.79
N GLU A 49 -8.45 -10.70 -2.85
CA GLU A 49 -7.17 -10.59 -3.56
C GLU A 49 -6.09 -10.02 -2.65
N GLY A 50 -6.41 -8.97 -1.86
CA GLY A 50 -5.48 -8.37 -0.90
C GLY A 50 -5.04 -9.36 0.18
N GLN A 51 -5.97 -10.16 0.71
CA GLN A 51 -5.63 -11.22 1.66
C GLN A 51 -4.77 -12.33 1.02
N ALA A 52 -5.00 -12.66 -0.24
CA ALA A 52 -4.17 -13.63 -0.97
C ALA A 52 -2.76 -13.09 -1.19
N PHE A 53 -2.64 -11.83 -1.64
CA PHE A 53 -1.35 -11.17 -1.80
C PHE A 53 -0.54 -11.14 -0.50
N LEU A 54 -1.15 -10.77 0.62
CA LEU A 54 -0.46 -10.71 1.92
C LEU A 54 0.01 -12.09 2.40
N ARG A 55 -0.75 -13.16 2.14
CA ARG A 55 -0.32 -14.53 2.44
C ARG A 55 0.86 -14.97 1.57
N GLU A 56 0.84 -14.65 0.27
CA GLU A 56 1.97 -14.93 -0.62
C GLU A 56 3.21 -14.11 -0.24
N ALA A 57 3.03 -12.83 0.08
CA ALA A 57 4.11 -11.99 0.59
C ALA A 57 4.75 -12.59 1.86
N PHE A 58 3.91 -13.07 2.79
CA PHE A 58 4.41 -13.77 3.98
C PHE A 58 5.17 -15.06 3.63
N ARG A 59 4.69 -15.84 2.67
CA ARG A 59 5.32 -17.09 2.24
C ARG A 59 6.72 -16.84 1.68
N VAL A 60 6.85 -15.89 0.77
CA VAL A 60 8.10 -15.63 0.04
C VAL A 60 9.14 -14.85 0.82
N LEU A 61 8.77 -14.20 1.92
CA LEU A 61 9.73 -13.51 2.78
C LEU A 61 10.57 -14.52 3.58
N THR A 62 11.86 -14.21 3.75
CA THR A 62 12.75 -14.90 4.68
C THR A 62 12.24 -14.78 6.12
N PRO A 63 12.55 -15.71 7.03
CA PRO A 63 12.36 -15.49 8.46
C PRO A 63 13.07 -14.20 8.93
N GLY A 64 12.35 -13.29 9.58
CA GLY A 64 12.81 -11.94 9.91
C GLY A 64 12.72 -10.94 8.75
N GLY A 65 12.27 -11.36 7.59
CA GLY A 65 12.03 -10.49 6.44
C GLY A 65 10.87 -9.53 6.68
N LYS A 66 10.87 -8.40 5.99
CA LYS A 66 9.97 -7.27 6.26
C LYS A 66 8.99 -6.99 5.14
N ILE A 67 7.79 -6.58 5.52
CA ILE A 67 6.82 -5.98 4.60
C ILE A 67 6.53 -4.54 5.01
N GLY A 68 6.47 -3.63 4.04
CA GLY A 68 5.95 -2.28 4.21
C GLY A 68 4.77 -2.06 3.25
N VAL A 69 3.64 -1.62 3.76
CA VAL A 69 2.45 -1.33 2.96
C VAL A 69 1.98 0.09 3.23
N VAL A 70 1.75 0.85 2.16
CA VAL A 70 1.20 2.21 2.22
C VAL A 70 -0.05 2.26 1.36
N VAL A 71 -1.12 2.84 1.90
CA VAL A 71 -2.44 2.96 1.27
C VAL A 71 -3.07 4.31 1.62
N PRO A 72 -4.09 4.80 0.88
CA PRO A 72 -4.90 5.92 1.32
C PRO A 72 -5.56 5.64 2.69
N ASP A 73 -5.53 6.62 3.61
CA ASP A 73 -6.19 6.52 4.91
C ASP A 73 -7.64 7.01 4.79
N ALA A 74 -8.54 6.08 4.49
CA ALA A 74 -9.95 6.39 4.27
C ALA A 74 -10.60 7.04 5.52
N ARG A 75 -10.21 6.65 6.73
CA ARG A 75 -10.73 7.21 7.99
C ARG A 75 -10.33 8.67 8.14
N GLU A 76 -9.06 8.99 7.92
CA GLU A 76 -8.55 10.35 8.07
C GLU A 76 -9.12 11.28 6.99
N VAL A 77 -9.26 10.80 5.76
CA VAL A 77 -9.92 11.54 4.67
C VAL A 77 -11.36 11.89 5.04
N LEU A 78 -12.16 10.90 5.47
CA LEU A 78 -13.55 11.12 5.88
C LEU A 78 -13.65 12.02 7.11
N ARG A 79 -12.78 11.83 8.10
CA ARG A 79 -12.75 12.65 9.31
C ARG A 79 -12.53 14.13 8.99
N ARG A 80 -11.55 14.43 8.14
CA ARG A 80 -11.25 15.81 7.73
C ARG A 80 -12.36 16.40 6.88
N TRP A 81 -12.94 15.62 5.98
CA TRP A 81 -14.06 16.07 5.18
C TRP A 81 -15.27 16.47 6.05
N LEU A 82 -15.65 15.63 6.99
CA LEU A 82 -16.75 15.90 7.93
C LEU A 82 -16.47 17.14 8.81
N ALA A 83 -15.21 17.38 9.16
CA ALA A 83 -14.79 18.54 9.93
C ALA A 83 -14.64 19.82 9.08
N GLY A 84 -14.80 19.74 7.75
CA GLY A 84 -14.57 20.88 6.85
C GLY A 84 -13.11 21.37 6.83
N THR A 85 -12.16 20.47 7.14
CA THR A 85 -10.72 20.80 7.25
C THR A 85 -9.87 20.15 6.15
N ILE A 86 -10.49 19.69 5.07
CA ILE A 86 -9.75 19.25 3.91
C ILE A 86 -9.36 20.46 3.07
N ASP A 87 -8.07 20.74 3.05
CA ASP A 87 -7.45 21.60 2.04
C ASP A 87 -7.12 20.76 0.79
N ALA A 88 -6.75 21.42 -0.30
CA ALA A 88 -6.34 20.74 -1.52
C ALA A 88 -5.21 19.73 -1.23
N ILE A 89 -5.33 18.49 -1.75
CA ILE A 89 -4.22 17.55 -1.71
C ILE A 89 -3.22 17.98 -2.78
N GLU A 90 -2.07 18.45 -2.33
CA GLU A 90 -0.97 18.80 -3.20
C GLU A 90 -0.12 17.56 -3.47
N TYR A 91 -0.13 17.05 -4.69
CA TYR A 91 0.95 16.22 -5.22
C TYR A 91 2.06 17.14 -5.72
N PRO A 92 3.35 16.76 -5.64
CA PRO A 92 4.47 17.62 -5.99
C PRO A 92 4.42 18.24 -7.40
N GLU A 93 3.60 17.74 -8.30
CA GLU A 93 3.49 18.21 -9.68
C GLU A 93 2.05 18.46 -10.17
N ARG A 94 1.03 18.23 -9.34
CA ARG A 94 -0.37 18.43 -9.72
C ARG A 94 -1.20 18.87 -8.52
N VAL A 95 -1.93 19.96 -8.68
CA VAL A 95 -3.05 20.28 -7.77
C VAL A 95 -4.14 19.26 -8.04
N TRP A 96 -4.31 18.34 -7.12
CA TRP A 96 -5.40 17.38 -7.18
C TRP A 96 -6.60 17.95 -6.45
N TRP A 97 -7.62 18.31 -7.19
CA TRP A 97 -9.00 18.60 -6.84
C TRP A 97 -9.25 19.43 -5.55
N PRO A 98 -10.06 20.44 -5.61
CA PRO A 98 -10.67 20.97 -4.40
C PRO A 98 -11.56 19.86 -3.81
N ILE A 99 -11.08 19.18 -2.75
CA ILE A 99 -11.84 18.12 -2.07
C ILE A 99 -12.92 18.80 -1.21
N ALA A 100 -13.75 19.60 -1.84
CA ALA A 100 -14.83 20.28 -1.16
C ALA A 100 -16.13 19.47 -1.17
N ASP A 101 -16.24 18.48 -2.07
CA ASP A 101 -17.46 17.71 -2.21
C ASP A 101 -17.25 16.20 -1.93
N LEU A 102 -18.35 15.52 -1.66
CA LEU A 102 -18.36 14.09 -1.37
C LEU A 102 -17.84 13.25 -2.54
N ASN A 103 -18.03 13.70 -3.79
CA ASN A 103 -17.59 12.94 -4.96
C ASN A 103 -16.05 12.88 -5.01
N ALA A 104 -15.38 13.98 -4.68
CA ALA A 104 -13.92 14.02 -4.62
C ALA A 104 -13.37 13.13 -3.50
N VAL A 105 -14.04 13.09 -2.33
CA VAL A 105 -13.69 12.17 -1.22
C VAL A 105 -13.87 10.73 -1.65
N CYS A 106 -15.00 10.39 -2.28
CA CYS A 106 -15.23 9.04 -2.80
C CYS A 106 -14.20 8.68 -3.87
N HIS A 107 -13.83 9.63 -4.72
CA HIS A 107 -12.81 9.43 -5.74
C HIS A 107 -11.45 9.07 -5.12
N LEU A 108 -11.03 9.79 -4.10
CA LEU A 108 -9.77 9.52 -3.40
C LEU A 108 -9.74 8.14 -2.72
N ILE A 109 -10.87 7.71 -2.14
CA ILE A 109 -10.97 6.46 -1.37
C ILE A 109 -11.25 5.25 -2.29
N LEU A 110 -12.12 5.41 -3.30
CA LEU A 110 -12.66 4.31 -4.11
C LEU A 110 -12.23 4.34 -5.57
N TYR A 111 -11.78 5.50 -6.06
CA TYR A 111 -11.39 5.66 -7.45
C TYR A 111 -10.03 6.34 -7.49
N SER A 112 -9.11 5.78 -8.24
CA SER A 112 -7.92 6.51 -8.66
C SER A 112 -8.17 7.18 -10.01
N ASP A 113 -7.40 8.21 -10.34
CA ASP A 113 -7.46 8.85 -11.68
C ASP A 113 -6.98 7.93 -12.80
N ALA A 114 -6.33 6.83 -12.47
CA ALA A 114 -6.00 5.80 -13.42
C ALA A 114 -7.28 5.07 -13.81
N GLN A 115 -7.85 5.42 -14.97
CA GLN A 115 -9.05 4.76 -15.53
C GLN A 115 -8.89 3.24 -15.61
N GLU A 116 -7.67 2.73 -15.54
CA GLU A 116 -7.31 1.33 -15.68
C GLU A 116 -7.15 0.59 -14.34
N SER A 117 -7.07 1.30 -13.20
CA SER A 117 -6.85 0.67 -11.89
C SER A 117 -7.61 1.39 -10.76
N PRO A 118 -8.93 1.19 -10.64
CA PRO A 118 -9.72 1.77 -9.55
C PRO A 118 -9.32 1.18 -8.20
N HIS A 119 -9.51 1.94 -7.13
CA HIS A 119 -9.43 1.40 -5.77
C HIS A 119 -10.63 0.46 -5.54
N LYS A 120 -10.38 -0.78 -5.20
CA LYS A 120 -11.41 -1.80 -4.95
C LYS A 120 -11.70 -1.99 -3.47
N TRP A 121 -10.75 -1.59 -2.60
CA TRP A 121 -10.88 -1.72 -1.17
C TRP A 121 -10.29 -0.53 -0.43
N ALA A 122 -10.99 -0.04 0.57
CA ALA A 122 -10.54 1.07 1.40
C ALA A 122 -9.93 0.56 2.71
N TYR A 123 -8.80 1.15 3.08
CA TYR A 123 -8.11 0.87 4.33
C TYR A 123 -8.07 2.12 5.22
N ASP A 124 -7.89 1.89 6.50
CA ASP A 124 -7.35 2.82 7.46
C ASP A 124 -6.20 2.13 8.19
N ARG A 125 -5.50 2.85 9.04
CA ARG A 125 -4.35 2.33 9.81
C ARG A 125 -4.68 1.07 10.60
N GLU A 126 -5.85 1.03 11.24
CA GLU A 126 -6.29 -0.10 12.07
C GLU A 126 -6.62 -1.33 11.22
N THR A 127 -7.35 -1.16 10.14
CA THR A 127 -7.74 -2.27 9.25
C THR A 127 -6.56 -2.80 8.45
N LEU A 128 -5.60 -1.94 8.08
CA LEU A 128 -4.35 -2.35 7.45
C LEU A 128 -3.49 -3.19 8.43
N ALA A 129 -3.30 -2.71 9.65
CA ALA A 129 -2.56 -3.46 10.67
C ALA A 129 -3.22 -4.82 10.96
N ARG A 130 -4.55 -4.87 11.02
CA ARG A 130 -5.30 -6.12 11.18
C ARG A 130 -5.09 -7.08 10.02
N ALA A 131 -5.08 -6.59 8.78
CA ALA A 131 -4.85 -7.42 7.59
C ALA A 131 -3.45 -8.05 7.60
N LEU A 132 -2.42 -7.27 7.95
CA LEU A 132 -1.05 -7.77 8.11
C LEU A 132 -0.95 -8.82 9.22
N LYS A 133 -1.57 -8.56 10.39
CA LYS A 133 -1.60 -9.52 11.50
C LYS A 133 -2.29 -10.82 11.12
N GLN A 134 -3.39 -10.77 10.37
CA GLN A 134 -4.10 -11.96 9.89
C GLN A 134 -3.28 -12.78 8.90
N ALA A 135 -2.39 -12.14 8.15
CA ALA A 135 -1.45 -12.83 7.28
C ALA A 135 -0.26 -13.47 8.02
N GLY A 136 -0.09 -13.18 9.32
CA GLY A 136 0.95 -13.77 10.18
C GLY A 136 2.09 -12.82 10.54
N PHE A 137 2.09 -11.57 10.07
CA PHE A 137 3.12 -10.60 10.39
C PHE A 137 3.03 -10.16 11.86
N VAL A 138 4.19 -9.94 12.46
CA VAL A 138 4.40 -9.47 13.84
C VAL A 138 5.17 -8.15 13.84
N GLU A 139 5.46 -7.59 15.02
CA GLU A 139 6.23 -6.34 15.19
C GLU A 139 5.70 -5.21 14.30
N LEU A 140 4.35 -5.06 14.27
CA LEU A 140 3.69 -4.06 13.45
C LEU A 140 3.99 -2.66 13.96
N ALA A 141 4.49 -1.79 13.08
CA ALA A 141 4.80 -0.40 13.36
C ALA A 141 4.38 0.52 12.23
N GLU A 142 4.10 1.79 12.54
CA GLU A 142 3.83 2.80 11.51
C GLU A 142 5.12 3.10 10.72
N ILE A 143 4.96 3.39 9.44
CA ILE A 143 6.06 3.79 8.57
C ILE A 143 6.23 5.31 8.67
N ASP A 144 7.35 5.76 9.25
CA ASP A 144 7.67 7.19 9.39
C ASP A 144 8.09 7.85 8.07
N ARG A 145 8.63 7.07 7.14
CA ARG A 145 9.12 7.55 5.85
C ARG A 145 8.72 6.60 4.73
N TYR A 146 7.97 7.13 3.77
CA TYR A 146 7.62 6.38 2.58
C TYR A 146 8.81 6.29 1.62
N ARG A 147 8.96 5.12 0.98
CA ARG A 147 10.08 4.88 0.05
C ARG A 147 9.80 5.37 -1.36
N ASP A 148 8.55 5.66 -1.69
CA ASP A 148 8.20 6.24 -2.97
C ASP A 148 8.49 7.75 -2.95
N PRO A 149 9.44 8.23 -3.77
CA PRO A 149 9.80 9.65 -3.79
C PRO A 149 8.67 10.55 -4.32
N ARG A 150 7.65 9.97 -4.96
CA ARG A 150 6.47 10.70 -5.44
C ARG A 150 5.51 11.06 -4.31
N ILE A 151 5.66 10.41 -3.16
CA ILE A 151 4.77 10.59 -2.02
C ILE A 151 5.43 11.51 -1.00
N PRO A 152 4.85 12.67 -0.69
CA PRO A 152 5.37 13.59 0.33
C PRO A 152 5.45 12.90 1.70
N VAL A 153 6.57 13.07 2.38
CA VAL A 153 6.72 12.61 3.76
C VAL A 153 5.66 13.28 4.64
N GLY A 154 4.92 12.48 5.40
CA GLY A 154 3.89 12.99 6.31
C GLY A 154 2.58 13.39 5.62
N ALA A 155 2.34 12.94 4.40
CA ALA A 155 1.06 13.16 3.73
C ALA A 155 -0.09 12.58 4.56
N TRP A 156 -0.98 13.45 5.02
CA TRP A 156 -2.06 13.12 5.95
C TRP A 156 -3.12 12.16 5.38
N TYR A 157 -3.23 12.08 4.04
CA TYR A 157 -4.24 11.29 3.33
C TYR A 157 -3.87 9.82 3.16
N GLN A 158 -2.76 9.39 3.72
CA GLN A 158 -2.27 8.01 3.63
C GLN A 158 -1.79 7.50 4.97
N CYS A 159 -1.78 6.19 5.13
CA CYS A 159 -1.18 5.50 6.25
C CYS A 159 -0.26 4.39 5.73
N GLY A 160 0.76 4.08 6.51
CA GLY A 160 1.68 3.00 6.21
C GLY A 160 1.97 2.17 7.45
N ILE A 161 1.99 0.86 7.27
CA ILE A 161 2.34 -0.11 8.32
C ILE A 161 3.44 -1.02 7.77
N GLN A 162 4.47 -1.23 8.57
CA GLN A 162 5.46 -2.28 8.37
C GLN A 162 5.25 -3.42 9.35
N GLY A 163 5.66 -4.61 8.96
CA GLY A 163 5.65 -5.80 9.82
C GLY A 163 6.79 -6.73 9.48
N GLU A 164 7.07 -7.67 10.35
CA GLU A 164 8.11 -8.70 10.16
C GLU A 164 7.50 -10.09 10.10
N LYS A 165 8.07 -10.97 9.28
CA LYS A 165 7.82 -12.40 9.39
C LYS A 165 8.58 -12.94 10.61
N PRO A 166 7.95 -13.71 11.52
CA PRO A 166 8.64 -14.28 12.68
C PRO A 166 9.95 -14.98 12.29
N LYS A 167 10.96 -14.89 13.15
CA LYS A 167 12.18 -15.65 13.00
C LYS A 167 11.91 -17.12 13.33
N GLU A 168 12.72 -18.03 12.77
CA GLU A 168 12.61 -19.45 13.10
C GLU A 168 12.81 -19.66 14.60
N GLY A 169 11.80 -20.24 15.26
CA GLY A 169 11.85 -20.59 16.69
C GLY A 169 11.21 -19.56 17.64
N GLU A 170 10.61 -18.49 17.12
CA GLU A 170 9.76 -17.55 17.88
C GLU A 170 8.28 -17.90 17.79
#